data_d3d7bb6871276cdff1f0122532fdd5ca
#
_entry.id   d3d7bb6871276cdff1f0122532fdd5ca
#
_cell.length_a   1.000
_cell.length_b   1.000
_cell.length_c   1.000
_cell.angle_alpha   90.00
_cell.angle_beta   90.00
_cell.angle_gamma   90.00
#
_symmetry.space_group_name_H-M   'P 1'
#
loop_
_entity.id
_entity.type
_entity.pdbx_description
1 polymer ?
#
loop_
_entity_poly.entity_id
_entity_poly.type
_entity_poly.pdbx_seq_one_letter_code
_entity_poly.pdbx_strand_id
1 'polypeptide(L)'
;DDGEVVSYALAHNSGLRVKDGDTVQKGDMLTDGALYPADVLRIRGIHAVYNYLIQEVQKPYRQQGVDINDKHIEVIARQMMRKVRVEDAGDSSLLSGSTVDLIEFKDAQRAVQARIDAGETNDGLELRLPVATRLIMGITKASLATESFLSAASFQETTKVLTEAAIKGKVDHLLGLKE
;
A
#
# COMPACT_ATOMS: atom_id res chain seq x y z
N ASP A 1 -21.45 -16.24 -18.87
CA ASP A 1 -22.84 -15.73 -18.79
C ASP A 1 -23.64 -16.63 -17.84
N ASP A 2 -23.35 -16.51 -16.54
CA ASP A 2 -24.01 -17.37 -15.53
C ASP A 2 -25.38 -16.82 -15.09
N GLY A 3 -25.89 -15.79 -15.80
CA GLY A 3 -27.23 -15.23 -15.55
C GLY A 3 -27.39 -14.57 -14.16
N GLU A 4 -26.32 -14.36 -13.41
CA GLU A 4 -26.40 -13.71 -12.11
C GLU A 4 -26.63 -12.20 -12.30
N VAL A 5 -27.70 -11.69 -11.72
CA VAL A 5 -28.06 -10.28 -11.76
C VAL A 5 -27.61 -9.63 -10.45
N VAL A 6 -26.68 -8.69 -10.55
CA VAL A 6 -26.20 -7.91 -9.41
C VAL A 6 -26.75 -6.49 -9.51
N SER A 7 -27.43 -6.01 -8.46
CA SER A 7 -28.01 -4.67 -8.40
C SER A 7 -27.19 -3.77 -7.48
N TYR A 8 -26.83 -2.59 -7.96
CA TYR A 8 -26.12 -1.57 -7.19
C TYR A 8 -27.03 -0.35 -6.98
N ALA A 9 -27.23 0.03 -5.73
CA ALA A 9 -27.94 1.27 -5.38
C ALA A 9 -27.01 2.48 -5.56
N LEU A 10 -27.44 3.45 -6.35
CA LEU A 10 -26.68 4.68 -6.60
C LEU A 10 -27.35 5.87 -5.88
N ALA A 11 -26.53 6.87 -5.50
CA ALA A 11 -27.05 8.12 -5.00
C ALA A 11 -27.82 8.87 -6.09
N HIS A 12 -28.88 9.58 -5.72
CA HIS A 12 -29.83 10.19 -6.66
C HIS A 12 -29.22 11.14 -7.71
N ASN A 13 -28.06 11.72 -7.42
CA ASN A 13 -27.35 12.67 -8.31
C ASN A 13 -26.06 12.12 -8.93
N SER A 14 -25.87 10.81 -8.94
CA SER A 14 -24.67 10.20 -9.53
C SER A 14 -24.82 10.18 -11.06
N GLY A 15 -23.88 10.84 -11.76
CA GLY A 15 -23.78 10.71 -13.23
C GLY A 15 -23.35 9.30 -13.60
N LEU A 16 -24.05 8.66 -14.53
CA LEU A 16 -23.69 7.35 -15.06
C LEU A 16 -22.69 7.51 -16.21
N ARG A 17 -21.62 6.71 -16.17
CA ARG A 17 -20.63 6.60 -17.26
C ARG A 17 -20.95 5.51 -18.27
N VAL A 18 -21.80 4.59 -17.90
CA VAL A 18 -22.16 3.43 -18.70
C VAL A 18 -23.59 3.57 -19.21
N LYS A 19 -23.85 2.95 -20.34
CA LYS A 19 -25.17 2.90 -20.99
C LYS A 19 -25.70 1.48 -20.99
N ASP A 20 -27.00 1.33 -21.22
CA ASP A 20 -27.60 0.02 -21.38
C ASP A 20 -26.96 -0.74 -22.57
N GLY A 21 -26.55 -1.97 -22.31
CA GLY A 21 -25.84 -2.81 -23.28
C GLY A 21 -24.32 -2.71 -23.26
N ASP A 22 -23.71 -1.79 -22.48
CA ASP A 22 -22.26 -1.71 -22.38
C ASP A 22 -21.68 -2.90 -21.64
N THR A 23 -20.55 -3.41 -22.13
CA THR A 23 -19.76 -4.44 -21.44
C THR A 23 -18.74 -3.77 -20.54
N VAL A 24 -18.75 -4.12 -19.26
CA VAL A 24 -17.83 -3.57 -18.26
C VAL A 24 -16.89 -4.64 -17.73
N GLN A 25 -15.66 -4.23 -17.39
CA GLN A 25 -14.68 -5.10 -16.77
C GLN A 25 -14.54 -4.80 -15.28
N LYS A 26 -13.98 -5.75 -14.55
CA LYS A 26 -13.69 -5.57 -13.12
C LYS A 26 -12.84 -4.32 -12.88
N GLY A 27 -13.40 -3.38 -12.11
CA GLY A 27 -12.74 -2.13 -11.76
C GLY A 27 -13.10 -0.94 -12.65
N ASP A 28 -13.97 -1.10 -13.66
CA ASP A 28 -14.45 0.03 -14.45
C ASP A 28 -15.37 0.93 -13.63
N MET A 29 -15.28 2.23 -13.90
CA MET A 29 -16.10 3.23 -13.22
C MET A 29 -17.51 3.22 -13.83
N LEU A 30 -18.50 2.87 -13.04
CA LEU A 30 -19.90 2.92 -13.45
C LEU A 30 -20.51 4.32 -13.28
N THR A 31 -19.97 5.09 -12.34
CA THR A 31 -20.43 6.44 -12.02
C THR A 31 -19.31 7.46 -12.08
N ASP A 32 -19.68 8.75 -12.21
CA ASP A 32 -18.72 9.83 -12.04
C ASP A 32 -18.32 9.96 -10.56
N GLY A 33 -17.05 10.30 -10.34
CA GLY A 33 -16.51 10.51 -9.02
C GLY A 33 -15.02 10.11 -8.91
N ALA A 34 -14.45 10.27 -7.73
CA ALA A 34 -13.12 9.81 -7.44
C ALA A 34 -13.14 8.34 -7.00
N LEU A 35 -12.20 7.55 -7.51
CA LEU A 35 -12.00 6.17 -7.04
C LEU A 35 -11.31 6.16 -5.69
N TYR A 36 -11.64 5.20 -4.85
CA TYR A 36 -10.89 4.98 -3.62
C TYR A 36 -9.58 4.23 -3.95
N PRO A 37 -8.39 4.84 -3.67
CA PRO A 37 -7.12 4.28 -4.11
C PRO A 37 -6.85 2.86 -3.62
N ALA A 38 -7.36 2.48 -2.43
CA ALA A 38 -7.21 1.12 -1.90
C ALA A 38 -7.99 0.08 -2.73
N ASP A 39 -9.16 0.46 -3.27
CA ASP A 39 -9.90 -0.43 -4.16
C ASP A 39 -9.24 -0.55 -5.52
N VAL A 40 -8.67 0.53 -6.05
CA VAL A 40 -7.86 0.49 -7.28
C VAL A 40 -6.67 -0.46 -7.08
N LEU A 41 -6.00 -0.39 -5.92
CA LEU A 41 -4.88 -1.29 -5.58
C LEU A 41 -5.34 -2.76 -5.56
N ARG A 42 -6.45 -3.04 -4.90
CA ARG A 42 -6.99 -4.39 -4.76
C ARG A 42 -7.47 -4.99 -6.07
N ILE A 43 -8.07 -4.17 -6.94
CA ILE A 43 -8.76 -4.63 -8.15
C ILE A 43 -7.84 -4.62 -9.37
N ARG A 44 -7.12 -3.51 -9.59
CA ARG A 44 -6.30 -3.25 -10.77
C ARG A 44 -4.79 -3.37 -10.54
N GLY A 45 -4.39 -3.50 -9.28
CA GLY A 45 -2.99 -3.65 -8.90
C GLY A 45 -2.21 -2.33 -8.79
N ILE A 46 -0.91 -2.47 -8.50
CA ILE A 46 -0.05 -1.35 -8.09
C ILE A 46 0.18 -0.32 -9.19
N HIS A 47 0.37 -0.76 -10.44
CA HIS A 47 0.63 0.16 -11.56
C HIS A 47 -0.58 1.06 -11.85
N ALA A 48 -1.79 0.51 -11.72
CA ALA A 48 -3.01 1.30 -11.89
C ALA A 48 -3.17 2.37 -10.82
N VAL A 49 -2.77 2.08 -9.58
CA VAL A 49 -2.76 3.08 -8.49
C VAL A 49 -1.76 4.19 -8.75
N TYR A 50 -0.54 3.87 -9.20
CA TYR A 50 0.44 4.90 -9.55
C TYR A 50 -0.12 5.84 -10.62
N ASN A 51 -0.61 5.30 -11.73
CA ASN A 51 -1.18 6.09 -12.81
C ASN A 51 -2.37 6.93 -12.34
N TYR A 52 -3.25 6.34 -11.54
CA TYR A 52 -4.40 7.05 -10.98
C TYR A 52 -3.98 8.22 -10.08
N LEU A 53 -3.06 7.99 -9.14
CA LEU A 53 -2.56 9.05 -8.24
C LEU A 53 -1.87 10.17 -9.01
N ILE A 54 -1.00 9.84 -9.99
CA ILE A 54 -0.32 10.82 -10.81
C ILE A 54 -1.33 11.68 -11.56
N GLN A 55 -2.31 11.06 -12.23
CA GLN A 55 -3.33 11.77 -13.00
C GLN A 55 -4.18 12.70 -12.12
N GLU A 56 -4.67 12.20 -10.98
CA GLU A 56 -5.53 12.99 -10.10
C GLU A 56 -4.77 14.13 -9.39
N VAL A 57 -3.50 13.93 -9.03
CA VAL A 57 -2.67 14.99 -8.45
C VAL A 57 -2.26 16.02 -9.50
N GLN A 58 -1.94 15.61 -10.72
CA GLN A 58 -1.55 16.51 -11.81
C GLN A 58 -2.72 17.37 -12.31
N LYS A 59 -3.94 16.85 -12.26
CA LYS A 59 -5.13 17.52 -12.79
C LYS A 59 -5.31 18.96 -12.29
N PRO A 60 -5.34 19.25 -10.97
CA PRO A 60 -5.49 20.63 -10.49
C PRO A 60 -4.28 21.51 -10.85
N TYR A 61 -3.06 20.99 -10.90
CA TYR A 61 -1.88 21.75 -11.28
C TYR A 61 -1.93 22.17 -12.74
N ARG A 62 -2.27 21.24 -13.64
CA ARG A 62 -2.44 21.54 -15.07
C ARG A 62 -3.57 22.53 -15.32
N GLN A 63 -4.67 22.46 -14.57
CA GLN A 63 -5.76 23.44 -14.65
C GLN A 63 -5.32 24.86 -14.27
N GLN A 64 -4.30 24.99 -13.43
CA GLN A 64 -3.71 26.27 -13.03
C GLN A 64 -2.51 26.67 -13.90
N GLY A 65 -2.22 25.92 -14.98
CA GLY A 65 -1.09 26.19 -15.87
C GLY A 65 0.28 25.85 -15.28
N VAL A 66 0.32 25.07 -14.20
CA VAL A 66 1.57 24.61 -13.56
C VAL A 66 1.92 23.23 -14.09
N ASP A 67 3.09 23.09 -14.68
CA ASP A 67 3.62 21.81 -15.15
C ASP A 67 4.61 21.23 -14.12
N ILE A 68 4.29 20.04 -13.60
CA ILE A 68 5.11 19.32 -12.63
C ILE A 68 5.50 17.99 -13.27
N ASN A 69 6.77 17.64 -13.19
CA ASN A 69 7.23 16.33 -13.67
C ASN A 69 6.68 15.20 -12.78
N ASP A 70 6.17 14.16 -13.41
CA ASP A 70 5.51 13.01 -12.76
C ASP A 70 6.41 12.34 -11.72
N LYS A 71 7.75 12.35 -11.89
CA LYS A 71 8.71 11.75 -10.94
C LYS A 71 8.55 12.22 -9.50
N HIS A 72 8.16 13.49 -9.30
CA HIS A 72 7.99 14.04 -7.95
C HIS A 72 6.77 13.41 -7.23
N ILE A 73 5.72 13.12 -7.99
CA ILE A 73 4.53 12.45 -7.48
C ILE A 73 4.80 10.95 -7.31
N GLU A 74 5.52 10.35 -8.24
CA GLU A 74 5.92 8.93 -8.19
C GLU A 74 6.71 8.58 -6.93
N VAL A 75 7.66 9.42 -6.55
CA VAL A 75 8.45 9.23 -5.32
C VAL A 75 7.55 9.22 -4.08
N ILE A 76 6.59 10.15 -3.99
CA ILE A 76 5.65 10.21 -2.87
C ILE A 76 4.72 9.00 -2.89
N ALA A 77 4.13 8.66 -4.03
CA ALA A 77 3.25 7.51 -4.17
C ALA A 77 3.97 6.19 -3.83
N ARG A 78 5.25 6.06 -4.19
CA ARG A 78 6.07 4.92 -3.80
C ARG A 78 6.20 4.78 -2.28
N GLN A 79 6.42 5.88 -1.56
CA GLN A 79 6.49 5.87 -0.10
C GLN A 79 5.14 5.52 0.55
N MET A 80 4.03 5.97 -0.04
CA MET A 80 2.68 5.62 0.44
C MET A 80 2.37 4.12 0.33
N MET A 81 3.04 3.39 -0.58
CA MET A 81 2.84 1.95 -0.82
C MET A 81 4.03 1.09 -0.39
N ARG A 82 4.88 1.60 0.50
CA ARG A 82 6.07 0.90 0.99
C ARG A 82 5.74 -0.23 1.96
N LYS A 83 4.62 -0.16 2.67
CA LYS A 83 4.24 -1.12 3.70
C LYS A 83 3.28 -2.19 3.17
N VAL A 84 3.39 -3.37 3.77
CA VAL A 84 2.50 -4.51 3.52
C VAL A 84 1.92 -5.00 4.85
N ARG A 85 0.73 -5.56 4.80
CA ARG A 85 0.12 -6.25 5.94
C ARG A 85 0.32 -7.74 5.76
N VAL A 86 0.94 -8.37 6.75
CA VAL A 86 1.13 -9.82 6.78
C VAL A 86 -0.21 -10.47 7.09
N GLU A 87 -0.72 -11.29 6.18
CA GLU A 87 -1.96 -12.05 6.39
C GLU A 87 -1.67 -13.40 7.04
N ASP A 88 -0.72 -14.13 6.47
CA ASP A 88 -0.21 -15.38 7.05
C ASP A 88 1.32 -15.27 7.15
N ALA A 89 1.85 -15.50 8.32
CA ALA A 89 3.29 -15.48 8.56
C ALA A 89 3.99 -16.73 8.00
N GLY A 90 3.26 -17.82 7.74
CA GLY A 90 3.87 -19.09 7.37
C GLY A 90 4.94 -19.52 8.38
N ASP A 91 6.05 -20.05 7.88
CA ASP A 91 7.21 -20.45 8.70
C ASP A 91 8.29 -19.35 8.79
N SER A 92 7.88 -18.09 8.62
CA SER A 92 8.74 -16.91 8.79
C SER A 92 8.74 -16.39 10.24
N SER A 93 9.68 -15.50 10.55
CA SER A 93 9.75 -14.79 11.84
C SER A 93 8.75 -13.64 11.97
N LEU A 94 7.93 -13.39 10.94
CA LEU A 94 6.96 -12.30 10.94
C LEU A 94 5.75 -12.63 11.80
N LEU A 95 5.03 -11.59 12.22
CA LEU A 95 3.80 -11.75 12.99
C LEU A 95 2.58 -11.55 12.08
N SER A 96 1.66 -12.51 12.05
CA SER A 96 0.41 -12.38 11.30
C SER A 96 -0.41 -11.19 11.80
N GLY A 97 -0.97 -10.42 10.86
CA GLY A 97 -1.70 -9.18 11.14
C GLY A 97 -0.81 -7.94 11.32
N SER A 98 0.50 -8.08 11.40
CA SER A 98 1.42 -6.94 11.51
C SER A 98 1.57 -6.19 10.19
N THR A 99 2.00 -4.92 10.29
CA THR A 99 2.36 -4.10 9.14
C THR A 99 3.87 -3.95 9.12
N VAL A 100 4.51 -4.47 8.09
CA VAL A 100 5.96 -4.48 7.92
C VAL A 100 6.38 -3.76 6.64
N ASP A 101 7.67 -3.46 6.52
CA ASP A 101 8.22 -2.92 5.28
C ASP A 101 8.26 -4.00 4.18
N LEU A 102 8.01 -3.57 2.95
CA LEU A 102 8.05 -4.49 1.81
C LEU A 102 9.41 -5.18 1.65
N ILE A 103 10.51 -4.49 2.00
CA ILE A 103 11.85 -5.05 1.90
C ILE A 103 12.01 -6.13 2.97
N GLU A 104 11.67 -5.83 4.21
CA GLU A 104 11.68 -6.79 5.33
C GLU A 104 10.84 -8.04 5.03
N PHE A 105 9.63 -7.85 4.47
CA PHE A 105 8.79 -8.95 4.05
C PHE A 105 9.45 -9.82 2.97
N LYS A 106 10.07 -9.19 1.96
CA LYS A 106 10.77 -9.93 0.90
C LYS A 106 12.01 -10.66 1.41
N ASP A 107 12.70 -10.11 2.40
CA ASP A 107 13.86 -10.76 3.01
C ASP A 107 13.42 -11.98 3.82
N ALA A 108 12.35 -11.85 4.60
CA ALA A 108 11.74 -12.99 5.31
C ALA A 108 11.25 -14.07 4.33
N GLN A 109 10.61 -13.68 3.22
CA GLN A 109 10.17 -14.61 2.19
C GLN A 109 11.35 -15.35 1.55
N ARG A 110 12.44 -14.65 1.24
CA ARG A 110 13.67 -15.26 0.69
C ARG A 110 14.33 -16.22 1.68
N ALA A 111 14.34 -15.87 2.97
CA ALA A 111 14.88 -16.73 4.01
C ALA A 111 14.11 -18.06 4.12
N VAL A 112 12.77 -18.01 4.10
CA VAL A 112 11.95 -19.25 4.11
C VAL A 112 12.13 -20.02 2.81
N GLN A 113 12.20 -19.36 1.65
CA GLN A 113 12.43 -20.01 0.38
C GLN A 113 13.77 -20.76 0.35
N ALA A 114 14.83 -20.16 0.87
CA ALA A 114 16.14 -20.82 0.96
C ALA A 114 16.11 -22.08 1.84
N ARG A 115 15.31 -22.11 2.90
CA ARG A 115 15.10 -23.28 3.76
C ARG A 115 14.31 -24.38 3.01
N ILE A 116 13.30 -24.00 2.23
CA ILE A 116 12.57 -24.93 1.36
C ILE A 116 13.50 -25.53 0.34
N ASP A 117 14.33 -24.73 -0.33
CA ASP A 117 15.28 -25.17 -1.32
C ASP A 117 16.38 -26.09 -0.72
N ALA A 118 16.69 -25.93 0.57
CA ALA A 118 17.58 -26.80 1.33
C ALA A 118 16.92 -28.14 1.77
N GLY A 119 15.61 -28.29 1.51
CA GLY A 119 14.87 -29.49 1.88
C GLY A 119 14.49 -29.58 3.37
N GLU A 120 14.50 -28.42 4.08
CA GLU A 120 14.03 -28.37 5.46
C GLU A 120 12.52 -28.59 5.52
N THR A 121 12.09 -29.31 6.55
CA THR A 121 10.67 -29.53 6.85
C THR A 121 10.38 -29.16 8.29
N ASN A 122 9.16 -28.76 8.57
CA ASN A 122 8.67 -28.49 9.92
C ASN A 122 7.73 -29.64 10.33
N ASP A 123 8.15 -30.46 11.30
CA ASP A 123 7.42 -31.66 11.77
C ASP A 123 7.00 -32.62 10.61
N GLY A 124 7.83 -32.72 9.56
CA GLY A 124 7.56 -33.56 8.38
C GLY A 124 6.60 -32.94 7.37
N LEU A 125 6.20 -31.67 7.55
CA LEU A 125 5.40 -30.90 6.62
C LEU A 125 6.29 -29.92 5.83
N GLU A 126 5.88 -29.62 4.61
CA GLU A 126 6.54 -28.59 3.80
C GLU A 126 6.38 -27.22 4.43
N LEU A 127 7.46 -26.43 4.44
CA LEU A 127 7.45 -25.06 4.94
C LEU A 127 6.55 -24.17 4.07
N ARG A 128 5.80 -23.28 4.70
CA ARG A 128 4.90 -22.35 4.01
C ARG A 128 5.52 -20.96 3.94
N LEU A 129 5.44 -20.37 2.75
CA LEU A 129 5.86 -19.00 2.52
C LEU A 129 4.89 -18.01 3.20
N PRO A 130 5.41 -16.87 3.70
CA PRO A 130 4.56 -15.79 4.20
C PRO A 130 3.75 -15.14 3.08
N VAL A 131 2.51 -14.77 3.40
CA VAL A 131 1.59 -14.08 2.49
C VAL A 131 1.26 -12.70 3.06
N ALA A 132 1.31 -11.69 2.22
CA ALA A 132 0.97 -10.32 2.61
C ALA A 132 0.23 -9.57 1.50
N THR A 133 -0.62 -8.64 1.92
CA THR A 133 -1.34 -7.72 1.04
C THR A 133 -0.72 -6.32 1.11
N ARG A 134 -0.55 -5.69 -0.03
CA ARG A 134 -0.04 -4.32 -0.09
C ARG A 134 -1.03 -3.35 0.51
N LEU A 135 -0.48 -2.38 1.25
CA LEU A 135 -1.25 -1.28 1.82
C LEU A 135 -0.93 0.03 1.08
N ILE A 136 -1.93 0.87 0.95
CA ILE A 136 -1.75 2.27 0.62
C ILE A 136 -2.03 3.10 1.87
N MET A 137 -1.08 3.94 2.24
CA MET A 137 -1.19 4.85 3.39
C MET A 137 -1.32 6.27 2.92
N GLY A 138 -2.10 7.08 3.64
CA GLY A 138 -2.10 8.54 3.44
C GLY A 138 -0.70 9.13 3.69
N ILE A 139 -0.41 10.29 3.10
CA ILE A 139 0.91 10.94 3.14
C ILE A 139 1.42 11.11 4.58
N THR A 140 0.60 11.62 5.50
CA THR A 140 0.97 11.81 6.90
C THR A 140 1.35 10.49 7.57
N LYS A 141 0.53 9.46 7.40
CA LYS A 141 0.79 8.14 7.99
C LYS A 141 2.04 7.50 7.39
N ALA A 142 2.27 7.65 6.10
CA ALA A 142 3.48 7.16 5.44
C ALA A 142 4.74 7.86 5.96
N SER A 143 4.67 9.17 6.22
CA SER A 143 5.77 9.95 6.77
C SER A 143 6.11 9.61 8.22
N LEU A 144 5.11 9.21 9.02
CA LEU A 144 5.30 8.79 10.42
C LEU A 144 5.68 7.31 10.55
N ALA A 145 5.39 6.48 9.55
CA ALA A 145 5.68 5.05 9.55
C ALA A 145 7.08 4.71 9.01
N THR A 146 8.05 5.61 9.17
CA THR A 146 9.45 5.41 8.82
C THR A 146 10.17 4.62 9.93
N GLU A 147 11.31 4.00 9.60
CA GLU A 147 12.13 3.29 10.58
C GLU A 147 12.83 4.26 11.53
N SER A 148 13.27 5.42 11.01
CA SER A 148 13.85 6.49 11.81
C SER A 148 12.77 7.20 12.63
N PHE A 149 12.84 7.05 13.95
CA PHE A 149 11.93 7.77 14.85
C PHE A 149 12.30 9.25 14.98
N LEU A 150 13.57 9.62 14.78
CA LEU A 150 14.00 11.02 14.75
C LEU A 150 13.41 11.76 13.56
N SER A 151 13.42 11.14 12.38
CA SER A 151 12.77 11.69 11.19
C SER A 151 11.28 11.89 11.41
N ALA A 152 10.58 10.90 11.96
CA ALA A 152 9.17 11.00 12.29
C ALA A 152 8.89 12.12 13.32
N ALA A 153 9.68 12.20 14.39
CA ALA A 153 9.57 13.22 15.43
C ALA A 153 9.82 14.64 14.89
N SER A 154 10.66 14.80 13.87
CA SER A 154 10.93 16.10 13.24
C SER A 154 9.77 16.59 12.35
N PHE A 155 8.82 15.74 12.03
CA PHE A 155 7.69 16.07 11.15
C PHE A 155 6.45 16.46 11.95
N GLN A 156 5.89 15.54 12.73
CA GLN A 156 4.68 15.77 13.55
C GLN A 156 4.67 14.84 14.77
N GLU A 157 3.81 15.13 15.75
CA GLU A 157 3.60 14.29 16.94
C GLU A 157 4.89 13.98 17.71
N THR A 158 5.81 14.94 17.81
CA THR A 158 7.15 14.78 18.40
C THR A 158 7.12 14.07 19.75
N THR A 159 6.30 14.52 20.69
CA THR A 159 6.22 13.93 22.02
C THR A 159 5.79 12.48 22.00
N LYS A 160 4.76 12.15 21.20
CA LYS A 160 4.24 10.79 21.08
C LYS A 160 5.29 9.85 20.47
N VAL A 161 5.92 10.28 19.38
CA VAL A 161 6.96 9.48 18.68
C VAL A 161 8.14 9.21 19.61
N LEU A 162 8.65 10.22 20.31
CA LEU A 162 9.78 10.07 21.23
C LEU A 162 9.40 9.20 22.44
N THR A 163 8.20 9.35 22.98
CA THR A 163 7.72 8.52 24.08
C THR A 163 7.61 7.04 23.66
N GLU A 164 7.04 6.77 22.50
CA GLU A 164 6.97 5.41 21.98
C GLU A 164 8.35 4.80 21.70
N ALA A 165 9.26 5.60 21.16
CA ALA A 165 10.63 5.16 20.91
C ALA A 165 11.36 4.82 22.21
N ALA A 166 11.20 5.65 23.25
CA ALA A 166 11.78 5.42 24.56
C ALA A 166 11.21 4.17 25.24
N ILE A 167 9.89 3.98 25.22
CA ILE A 167 9.22 2.79 25.80
C ILE A 167 9.67 1.51 25.08
N LYS A 168 9.81 1.55 23.76
CA LYS A 168 10.20 0.39 22.94
C LYS A 168 11.71 0.18 22.87
N GLY A 169 12.51 1.07 23.47
CA GLY A 169 13.98 1.00 23.41
C GLY A 169 14.52 1.03 21.98
N LYS A 170 13.88 1.81 21.09
CA LYS A 170 14.32 1.86 19.68
C LYS A 170 15.67 2.54 19.54
N VAL A 171 16.46 2.04 18.61
CA VAL A 171 17.73 2.65 18.17
C VAL A 171 17.52 3.23 16.78
N ASP A 172 17.92 4.49 16.58
CA ASP A 172 17.93 5.12 15.26
C ASP A 172 19.32 4.99 14.66
N HIS A 173 19.41 4.41 13.48
CA HIS A 173 20.67 4.20 12.78
C HIS A 173 21.13 5.41 11.95
N LEU A 174 20.39 6.52 12.02
CA LEU A 174 20.70 7.78 11.31
C LEU A 174 20.91 7.58 9.80
N LEU A 175 20.04 6.79 9.18
CA LEU A 175 20.09 6.51 7.74
C LEU A 175 19.11 7.37 6.92
N GLY A 176 18.40 8.28 7.56
CA GLY A 176 17.44 9.18 6.91
C GLY A 176 18.12 10.38 6.26
N LEU A 177 17.40 11.05 5.37
CA LEU A 177 17.88 12.29 4.72
C LEU A 177 17.82 13.53 5.63
N LYS A 178 17.22 13.41 6.80
CA LYS A 178 17.05 14.52 7.77
C LYS A 178 18.01 14.45 8.95
N GLU A 179 18.76 13.40 9.05
CA GLU A 179 19.70 13.14 10.15
C GLU A 179 21.14 13.44 9.77
#